data_2de95f08c57da8e5b958ad9f30e58cb1
#
_entry.id   2de95f08c57da8e5b958ad9f30e58cb1
#
_cell.length_a   1.000
_cell.length_b   1.000
_cell.length_c   1.000
_cell.angle_alpha   90.00
_cell.angle_beta   90.00
_cell.angle_gamma   90.00
#
_symmetry.space_group_name_H-M   'P 1'
#
loop_
_entity.id
_entity.type
_entity.pdbx_description
1 polymer ?
#
loop_
_entity_poly.entity_id
_entity_poly.type
_entity_poly.pdbx_seq_one_letter_code
_entity_poly.pdbx_strand_id
1 'polypeptide(L)'
;MGALIRLILVVVILAAIAAFFLGYRVQNGTIVGPDGAPATTGRMPQVDTGKAREAGAAIGDKVAVGANAAQHAVANATLTGKIKAKMTLDDTLKGSNINVDSTDGAVTLTGTVASQAQQTRALQLARETEGVKSVTDRLAVR
;
A
#
# COMPACT_ATOMS: atom_id res chain seq x y z
N MET A 1 -8.91 32.06 -4.04
CA MET A 1 -7.48 32.23 -4.41
C MET A 1 -6.50 31.68 -3.36
N GLY A 2 -6.84 31.61 -2.07
CA GLY A 2 -5.91 31.13 -1.03
C GLY A 2 -5.51 29.64 -1.09
N ALA A 3 -6.37 28.76 -1.57
CA ALA A 3 -6.07 27.32 -1.62
C ALA A 3 -5.02 26.97 -2.70
N LEU A 4 -5.07 27.65 -3.83
CA LEU A 4 -4.12 27.44 -4.95
C LEU A 4 -2.71 27.92 -4.57
N ILE A 5 -2.63 29.07 -3.88
CA ILE A 5 -1.35 29.60 -3.38
C ILE A 5 -0.74 28.68 -2.33
N ARG A 6 -1.56 28.13 -1.42
CA ARG A 6 -1.09 27.15 -0.41
C ARG A 6 -0.57 25.86 -1.04
N LEU A 7 -1.25 25.38 -2.08
CA LEU A 7 -0.83 24.16 -2.80
C LEU A 7 0.50 24.38 -3.53
N ILE A 8 0.67 25.53 -4.21
CA ILE A 8 1.93 25.89 -4.85
C ILE A 8 3.07 26.00 -3.82
N LEU A 9 2.79 26.62 -2.67
CA LEU A 9 3.77 26.79 -1.60
C LEU A 9 4.23 25.44 -1.02
N VAL A 10 3.32 24.51 -0.81
CA VAL A 10 3.63 23.15 -0.37
C VAL A 10 4.47 22.40 -1.41
N VAL A 11 4.13 22.51 -2.69
CA VAL A 11 4.91 21.86 -3.77
C VAL A 11 6.31 22.44 -3.85
N VAL A 12 6.49 23.75 -3.72
CA VAL A 12 7.81 24.42 -3.72
C VAL A 12 8.63 23.98 -2.51
N ILE A 13 8.02 23.87 -1.32
CA ILE A 13 8.72 23.40 -0.10
C ILE A 13 9.15 21.93 -0.26
N LEU A 14 8.27 21.07 -0.79
CA LEU A 14 8.61 19.67 -1.03
C LEU A 14 9.73 19.51 -2.07
N ALA A 15 9.72 20.33 -3.13
CA ALA A 15 10.79 20.35 -4.11
C ALA A 15 12.12 20.83 -3.52
N ALA A 16 12.09 21.82 -2.65
CA ALA A 16 13.29 22.32 -1.94
C ALA A 16 13.87 21.27 -0.97
N ILE A 17 13.01 20.55 -0.25
CA ILE A 17 13.42 19.46 0.65
C ILE A 17 14.02 18.30 -0.17
N ALA A 18 13.40 17.93 -1.29
CA ALA A 18 13.93 16.89 -2.18
C ALA A 18 15.29 17.29 -2.76
N ALA A 19 15.46 18.53 -3.19
CA ALA A 19 16.73 19.05 -3.68
C ALA A 19 17.81 19.04 -2.59
N PHE A 20 17.46 19.41 -1.36
CA PHE A 20 18.37 19.35 -0.21
C PHE A 20 18.84 17.93 0.10
N PHE A 21 17.91 16.96 0.08
CA PHE A 21 18.24 15.53 0.29
C PHE A 21 19.11 14.94 -0.84
N LEU A 22 18.96 15.43 -2.07
CA LEU A 22 19.77 15.04 -3.23
C LEU A 22 21.14 15.75 -3.27
N GLY A 23 21.48 16.53 -2.25
CA GLY A 23 22.79 17.19 -2.15
C GLY A 23 22.97 18.42 -3.02
N TYR A 24 21.90 18.98 -3.59
CA TYR A 24 21.96 20.23 -4.31
C TYR A 24 22.17 21.40 -3.34
N ARG A 25 23.17 22.24 -3.60
CA ARG A 25 23.47 23.45 -2.82
C ARG A 25 23.36 24.67 -3.71
N VAL A 26 22.74 25.71 -3.18
CA VAL A 26 22.71 27.01 -3.85
C VAL A 26 23.92 27.83 -3.36
N GLN A 27 24.85 28.09 -4.24
CA GLN A 27 26.02 28.91 -3.96
C GLN A 27 26.06 30.09 -4.97
N ASN A 28 26.03 31.31 -4.47
CA ASN A 28 25.99 32.53 -5.28
C ASN A 28 24.89 32.61 -6.34
N GLY A 29 23.68 32.10 -6.02
CA GLY A 29 22.55 32.14 -6.95
C GLY A 29 22.56 31.07 -8.05
N THR A 30 23.53 30.16 -8.02
CA THR A 30 23.62 29.03 -8.97
C THR A 30 23.37 27.73 -8.25
N ILE A 31 22.53 26.86 -8.84
CA ILE A 31 22.30 25.52 -8.31
C ILE A 31 23.50 24.65 -8.72
N VAL A 32 24.21 24.14 -7.73
CA VAL A 32 25.37 23.26 -7.91
C VAL A 32 24.94 21.84 -7.55
N GLY A 33 25.19 20.89 -8.44
CA GLY A 33 24.93 19.47 -8.20
C GLY A 33 25.91 18.85 -7.21
N PRO A 34 25.69 17.60 -6.78
CA PRO A 34 26.54 16.91 -5.79
C PRO A 34 28.00 16.76 -6.24
N ASP A 35 28.30 16.90 -7.53
CA ASP A 35 29.62 16.78 -8.12
C ASP A 35 30.37 18.13 -8.24
N GLY A 36 29.83 19.21 -7.68
CA GLY A 36 30.45 20.52 -7.69
C GLY A 36 30.53 21.24 -9.05
N ALA A 37 29.91 20.68 -10.09
CA ALA A 37 29.87 21.29 -11.41
C ALA A 37 28.71 22.27 -11.53
N PRO A 38 28.95 23.49 -12.06
CA PRO A 38 27.85 24.42 -12.33
C PRO A 38 26.94 23.83 -13.41
N ALA A 39 25.63 23.89 -13.17
CA ALA A 39 24.63 23.52 -14.16
C ALA A 39 24.67 24.56 -15.31
N THR A 40 25.63 24.41 -16.22
CA THR A 40 25.73 25.26 -17.41
C THR A 40 24.66 24.85 -18.41
N THR A 41 23.68 25.70 -18.58
CA THR A 41 22.84 25.78 -19.78
C THR A 41 23.75 25.88 -21.02
N GLY A 42 23.94 24.80 -21.75
CA GLY A 42 24.61 24.97 -23.05
C GLY A 42 25.24 23.77 -23.74
N ARG A 43 25.20 22.58 -23.14
CA ARG A 43 25.56 21.38 -23.90
C ARG A 43 24.63 20.25 -23.46
N MET A 44 23.61 19.96 -24.23
CA MET A 44 22.85 18.72 -24.06
C MET A 44 23.82 17.56 -24.14
N PRO A 45 24.07 16.81 -23.05
CA PRO A 45 24.68 15.50 -23.17
C PRO A 45 23.78 14.76 -24.15
N GLN A 46 24.37 14.10 -25.14
CA GLN A 46 23.64 13.23 -26.02
C GLN A 46 23.06 12.12 -25.14
N VAL A 47 21.81 12.33 -24.71
CA VAL A 47 21.08 11.34 -23.94
C VAL A 47 20.89 10.16 -24.86
N ASP A 48 21.56 9.06 -24.56
CA ASP A 48 21.32 7.79 -25.22
C ASP A 48 19.86 7.40 -24.94
N THR A 49 19.00 7.75 -25.90
CA THR A 49 17.55 7.55 -25.82
C THR A 49 17.19 6.08 -25.69
N GLY A 50 18.12 5.16 -26.04
CA GLY A 50 17.97 3.72 -25.80
C GLY A 50 18.01 3.40 -24.31
N LYS A 51 19.06 3.85 -23.61
CA LYS A 51 19.21 3.61 -22.15
C LYS A 51 18.14 4.34 -21.32
N ALA A 52 17.71 5.53 -21.77
CA ALA A 52 16.62 6.26 -21.10
C ALA A 52 15.27 5.53 -21.24
N ARG A 53 15.02 4.88 -22.39
CA ARG A 53 13.81 4.05 -22.58
C ARG A 53 13.85 2.76 -21.78
N GLU A 54 15.00 2.06 -21.72
CA GLU A 54 15.15 0.86 -20.89
C GLU A 54 15.00 1.18 -19.40
N ALA A 55 15.61 2.26 -18.93
CA ALA A 55 15.45 2.71 -17.56
C ALA A 55 14.01 3.13 -17.25
N GLY A 56 13.33 3.80 -18.17
CA GLY A 56 11.93 4.19 -18.05
C GLY A 56 10.98 2.99 -18.00
N ALA A 57 11.21 1.98 -18.86
CA ALA A 57 10.43 0.74 -18.84
C ALA A 57 10.63 -0.04 -17.53
N ALA A 58 11.87 -0.19 -17.07
CA ALA A 58 12.18 -0.89 -15.83
C ALA A 58 11.60 -0.19 -14.58
N ILE A 59 11.52 1.14 -14.58
CA ILE A 59 10.87 1.92 -13.50
C ILE A 59 9.36 1.77 -13.62
N GLY A 60 8.79 1.81 -14.82
CA GLY A 60 7.37 1.63 -15.07
C GLY A 60 6.86 0.28 -14.56
N ASP A 61 7.57 -0.81 -14.84
CA ASP A 61 7.23 -2.15 -14.39
C ASP A 61 7.30 -2.27 -12.85
N LYS A 62 8.33 -1.71 -12.23
CA LYS A 62 8.45 -1.73 -10.76
C LYS A 62 7.37 -0.89 -10.07
N VAL A 63 7.00 0.24 -10.65
CA VAL A 63 5.91 1.09 -10.12
C VAL A 63 4.56 0.40 -10.29
N ALA A 64 4.31 -0.25 -11.42
CA ALA A 64 3.07 -1.00 -11.64
C ALA A 64 2.93 -2.18 -10.67
N VAL A 65 4.01 -2.94 -10.44
CA VAL A 65 4.04 -4.04 -9.46
C VAL A 65 3.81 -3.51 -8.04
N GLY A 66 4.44 -2.40 -7.68
CA GLY A 66 4.25 -1.77 -6.37
C GLY A 66 2.83 -1.24 -6.15
N ALA A 67 2.22 -0.64 -7.15
CA ALA A 67 0.85 -0.15 -7.09
C ALA A 67 -0.16 -1.29 -6.96
N ASN A 68 0.01 -2.38 -7.70
CA ASN A 68 -0.83 -3.57 -7.59
C ASN A 68 -0.69 -4.22 -6.21
N ALA A 69 0.53 -4.37 -5.69
CA ALA A 69 0.76 -4.91 -4.35
C ALA A 69 0.08 -4.08 -3.26
N ALA A 70 0.13 -2.75 -3.36
CA ALA A 70 -0.56 -1.86 -2.43
C ALA A 70 -2.09 -1.99 -2.52
N GLN A 71 -2.65 -2.11 -3.71
CA GLN A 71 -4.09 -2.33 -3.90
C GLN A 71 -4.55 -3.66 -3.30
N HIS A 72 -3.81 -4.74 -3.51
CA HIS A 72 -4.08 -6.05 -2.91
C HIS A 72 -4.00 -5.99 -1.38
N ALA A 73 -2.99 -5.31 -0.81
CA ALA A 73 -2.86 -5.15 0.63
C ALA A 73 -4.06 -4.41 1.25
N VAL A 74 -4.52 -3.33 0.62
CA VAL A 74 -5.71 -2.57 1.07
C VAL A 74 -6.98 -3.41 0.93
N ALA A 75 -7.16 -4.13 -0.17
CA ALA A 75 -8.32 -5.01 -0.38
C ALA A 75 -8.36 -6.12 0.68
N ASN A 76 -7.24 -6.76 0.96
CA ASN A 76 -7.11 -7.81 1.97
C ASN A 76 -7.40 -7.27 3.39
N ALA A 77 -6.84 -6.11 3.76
CA ALA A 77 -7.10 -5.47 5.05
C ALA A 77 -8.59 -5.10 5.22
N THR A 78 -9.22 -4.60 4.16
CA THR A 78 -10.64 -4.26 4.15
C THR A 78 -11.50 -5.52 4.32
N LEU A 79 -11.17 -6.60 3.62
CA LEU A 79 -11.88 -7.87 3.70
C LEU A 79 -11.77 -8.48 5.10
N THR A 80 -10.56 -8.54 5.66
CA THR A 80 -10.32 -8.98 7.03
C THR A 80 -11.12 -8.15 8.04
N GLY A 81 -11.14 -6.82 7.89
CA GLY A 81 -11.89 -5.91 8.75
C GLY A 81 -13.40 -6.14 8.70
N LYS A 82 -13.97 -6.34 7.50
CA LYS A 82 -15.39 -6.65 7.31
C LYS A 82 -15.79 -7.96 8.01
N ILE A 83 -15.00 -9.01 7.86
CA ILE A 83 -15.26 -10.31 8.47
C ILE A 83 -15.17 -10.22 9.99
N LYS A 84 -14.11 -9.60 10.52
CA LYS A 84 -13.94 -9.38 11.97
C LYS A 84 -15.09 -8.58 12.55
N ALA A 85 -15.54 -7.53 11.90
CA ALA A 85 -16.67 -6.73 12.36
C ALA A 85 -17.97 -7.55 12.42
N LYS A 86 -18.28 -8.35 11.38
CA LYS A 86 -19.44 -9.25 11.40
C LYS A 86 -19.37 -10.26 12.54
N MET A 87 -18.20 -10.86 12.79
CA MET A 87 -18.00 -11.83 13.86
C MET A 87 -18.14 -11.20 15.25
N THR A 88 -17.67 -9.95 15.42
CA THR A 88 -17.80 -9.21 16.69
C THR A 88 -19.25 -8.84 17.01
N LEU A 89 -20.05 -8.58 15.97
CA LEU A 89 -21.47 -8.23 16.10
C LEU A 89 -22.37 -9.45 16.27
N ASP A 90 -21.87 -10.65 15.99
CA ASP A 90 -22.66 -11.88 16.11
C ASP A 90 -22.63 -12.43 17.53
N ASP A 91 -23.80 -12.47 18.16
CA ASP A 91 -23.95 -12.93 19.55
C ASP A 91 -23.55 -14.39 19.75
N THR A 92 -23.65 -15.21 18.71
CA THR A 92 -23.27 -16.63 18.77
C THR A 92 -21.78 -16.81 18.95
N LEU A 93 -20.97 -15.85 18.43
CA LEU A 93 -19.51 -15.90 18.47
C LEU A 93 -18.91 -15.15 19.69
N LYS A 94 -19.75 -14.65 20.59
CA LYS A 94 -19.28 -14.02 21.83
C LYS A 94 -18.41 -15.00 22.65
N GLY A 95 -17.25 -14.51 23.09
CA GLY A 95 -16.29 -15.31 23.85
C GLY A 95 -15.41 -16.25 23.01
N SER A 96 -15.55 -16.29 21.70
CA SER A 96 -14.63 -16.98 20.81
C SER A 96 -13.38 -16.15 20.56
N ASN A 97 -12.25 -16.81 20.36
CA ASN A 97 -11.00 -16.17 19.98
C ASN A 97 -10.66 -16.55 18.52
N ILE A 98 -11.20 -15.78 17.58
CA ILE A 98 -11.06 -16.05 16.16
C ILE A 98 -10.15 -14.99 15.53
N ASN A 99 -9.08 -15.44 14.89
CA ASN A 99 -8.25 -14.61 14.04
C ASN A 99 -8.61 -14.85 12.57
N VAL A 100 -8.61 -13.77 11.79
CA VAL A 100 -8.98 -13.77 10.37
C VAL A 100 -7.82 -13.19 9.57
N ASP A 101 -7.32 -13.97 8.63
CA ASP A 101 -6.33 -13.54 7.64
C ASP A 101 -6.93 -13.66 6.24
N SER A 102 -6.66 -12.71 5.37
CA SER A 102 -7.12 -12.75 3.99
C SER A 102 -6.02 -12.38 3.00
N THR A 103 -5.95 -13.13 1.91
CA THR A 103 -5.02 -12.92 0.80
C THR A 103 -5.77 -13.18 -0.50
N ASP A 104 -5.90 -12.16 -1.33
CA ASP A 104 -6.55 -12.24 -2.67
C ASP A 104 -7.94 -12.89 -2.67
N GLY A 105 -8.69 -12.70 -1.57
CA GLY A 105 -10.02 -13.28 -1.37
C GLY A 105 -10.02 -14.69 -0.77
N ALA A 106 -8.87 -15.31 -0.55
CA ALA A 106 -8.75 -16.51 0.25
C ALA A 106 -8.67 -16.13 1.74
N VAL A 107 -9.61 -16.60 2.54
CA VAL A 107 -9.73 -16.30 3.96
C VAL A 107 -9.33 -17.51 4.78
N THR A 108 -8.47 -17.32 5.76
CA THR A 108 -8.10 -18.35 6.74
C THR A 108 -8.60 -17.93 8.11
N LEU A 109 -9.41 -18.79 8.74
CA LEU A 109 -9.89 -18.62 10.12
C LEU A 109 -9.05 -19.49 11.04
N THR A 110 -8.43 -18.87 12.05
CA THR A 110 -7.62 -19.56 13.05
C THR A 110 -8.09 -19.19 14.46
N GLY A 111 -7.84 -20.05 15.43
CA GLY A 111 -8.15 -19.77 16.82
C GLY A 111 -9.02 -20.81 17.49
N THR A 112 -9.79 -20.40 18.51
CA THR A 112 -10.60 -21.32 19.31
C THR A 112 -12.05 -20.85 19.44
N VAL A 113 -12.96 -21.79 19.34
CA VAL A 113 -14.40 -21.62 19.55
C VAL A 113 -14.90 -22.59 20.62
N ALA A 114 -16.01 -22.24 21.28
CA ALA A 114 -16.54 -23.05 22.38
C ALA A 114 -17.40 -24.22 21.89
N SER A 115 -17.82 -24.21 20.64
CA SER A 115 -18.68 -25.26 20.09
C SER A 115 -18.56 -25.36 18.56
N GLN A 116 -18.96 -26.51 18.05
CA GLN A 116 -19.05 -26.73 16.60
C GLN A 116 -20.09 -25.82 15.91
N ALA A 117 -21.13 -25.44 16.65
CA ALA A 117 -22.09 -24.45 16.17
C ALA A 117 -21.45 -23.09 15.91
N GLN A 118 -20.57 -22.63 16.82
CA GLN A 118 -19.78 -21.40 16.62
C GLN A 118 -18.82 -21.52 15.44
N GLN A 119 -18.16 -22.66 15.28
CA GLN A 119 -17.30 -22.91 14.13
C GLN A 119 -18.06 -22.79 12.80
N THR A 120 -19.21 -23.47 12.70
CA THR A 120 -20.06 -23.41 11.51
C THR A 120 -20.55 -21.99 11.24
N ARG A 121 -20.94 -21.26 12.29
CA ARG A 121 -21.39 -19.86 12.18
C ARG A 121 -20.28 -18.93 11.69
N ALA A 122 -19.07 -19.07 12.22
CA ALA A 122 -17.91 -18.29 11.77
C ALA A 122 -17.59 -18.52 10.30
N LEU A 123 -17.61 -19.77 9.85
CA LEU A 123 -17.40 -20.14 8.45
C LEU A 123 -18.49 -19.57 7.53
N GLN A 124 -19.75 -19.60 7.98
CA GLN A 124 -20.88 -19.03 7.24
C GLN A 124 -20.69 -17.50 7.07
N LEU A 125 -20.43 -16.76 8.15
CA LEU A 125 -20.22 -15.32 8.11
C LEU A 125 -19.05 -14.93 7.19
N ALA A 126 -17.97 -15.71 7.21
CA ALA A 126 -16.84 -15.50 6.32
C ALA A 126 -17.24 -15.69 4.85
N ARG A 127 -17.98 -16.78 4.52
CA ARG A 127 -18.41 -17.07 3.14
C ARG A 127 -19.43 -16.06 2.60
N GLU A 128 -20.30 -15.54 3.47
CA GLU A 128 -21.31 -14.51 3.12
C GLU A 128 -20.70 -13.11 2.96
N THR A 129 -19.40 -12.95 3.21
CA THR A 129 -18.76 -11.64 3.08
C THR A 129 -18.33 -11.43 1.64
N GLU A 130 -18.78 -10.31 1.07
CA GLU A 130 -18.41 -9.91 -0.28
C GLU A 130 -16.89 -9.79 -0.45
N GLY A 131 -16.38 -10.38 -1.52
CA GLY A 131 -14.95 -10.43 -1.82
C GLY A 131 -14.26 -11.72 -1.38
N VAL A 132 -14.96 -12.62 -0.67
CA VAL A 132 -14.44 -13.94 -0.29
C VAL A 132 -14.60 -14.92 -1.44
N LYS A 133 -13.50 -15.54 -1.85
CA LYS A 133 -13.44 -16.58 -2.88
C LYS A 133 -13.36 -17.99 -2.28
N SER A 134 -12.63 -18.12 -1.17
CA SER A 134 -12.46 -19.38 -0.45
C SER A 134 -12.27 -19.15 1.04
N VAL A 135 -12.67 -20.12 1.86
CA VAL A 135 -12.49 -20.08 3.31
C VAL A 135 -11.80 -21.36 3.75
N THR A 136 -10.65 -21.20 4.41
CA THR A 136 -9.90 -22.29 5.06
C THR A 136 -10.18 -22.28 6.55
N ASP A 137 -10.66 -23.39 7.07
CA ASP A 137 -10.95 -23.58 8.49
C ASP A 137 -9.74 -24.17 9.21
N ARG A 138 -9.27 -23.46 10.23
CA ARG A 138 -8.26 -23.89 11.19
C ARG A 138 -8.68 -23.55 12.63
N LEU A 139 -9.99 -23.59 12.89
CA LEU A 139 -10.54 -23.36 14.23
C LEU A 139 -10.48 -24.64 15.05
N ALA A 140 -10.11 -24.52 16.31
CA ALA A 140 -10.15 -25.60 17.29
C ALA A 140 -11.39 -25.42 18.18
N VAL A 141 -12.17 -26.49 18.35
CA VAL A 141 -13.28 -26.51 19.31
C VAL A 141 -12.77 -26.94 20.68
N ARG A 142 -13.09 -26.17 21.70
CA ARG A 142 -12.73 -26.44 23.11
C ARG A 142 -13.86 -27.08 23.86
#